data_3b6e6d397ec86c1c07c5d54bdaa94294
#
_entry.id   3b6e6d397ec86c1c07c5d54bdaa94294
#
_cell.length_a   1.000
_cell.length_b   1.000
_cell.length_c   1.000
_cell.angle_alpha   90.00
_cell.angle_beta   90.00
_cell.angle_gamma   90.00
#
_symmetry.space_group_name_H-M   'P 1'
#
loop_
_entity.id
_entity.type
_entity.pdbx_description
1 polymer ?
#
loop_
_entity_poly.entity_id
_entity_poly.type
_entity_poly.pdbx_seq_one_letter_code
_entity_poly.pdbx_strand_id
1 'polypeptide(L)'
;VLAMLIVLISACSSKKPEYTNVIPSDASQVIAVNLKSLADKAGTKDKETKEALQKLTDALKSDMNAATFQQLEAVLKDPAKSGVDVNAPIYVFNAPSFPYTTMVAKVQSEDDLLKLLEVTEKEQIISHVAEADGYSFAQINKRALLAFTPTTLMMVNYTGTSQLEKVKEGIPALLKQTGENSINSNTAFKKMQKQDGDINMLISPSSLLSAYANPLNYGISHNIDLKDLKMLGSLSFEKGKIELKVESYTENTELKALFEKQIKSTCPIENTFLK
;
A
#
# COMPACT_ATOMS: atom_id res chain seq x y z
N VAL A 1 50.86 18.66 -29.19
CA VAL A 1 50.34 17.45 -28.55
C VAL A 1 49.15 17.88 -27.70
N LEU A 2 47.96 17.75 -28.27
CA LEU A 2 46.68 18.15 -27.65
C LEU A 2 46.17 16.95 -26.86
N ALA A 3 46.35 16.95 -25.55
CA ALA A 3 45.78 15.95 -24.68
C ALA A 3 44.27 16.27 -24.46
N MET A 4 43.41 15.49 -25.13
CA MET A 4 41.97 15.57 -25.02
C MET A 4 41.56 14.94 -23.69
N LEU A 5 41.26 15.78 -22.70
CA LEU A 5 40.77 15.36 -21.41
C LEU A 5 39.28 14.98 -21.58
N ILE A 6 38.98 13.71 -21.78
CA ILE A 6 37.61 13.20 -21.77
C ILE A 6 37.21 13.11 -20.30
N VAL A 7 36.51 14.16 -19.84
CA VAL A 7 35.78 14.09 -18.59
C VAL A 7 34.54 13.21 -18.83
N LEU A 8 34.65 11.94 -18.42
CA LEU A 8 33.50 11.06 -18.27
C LEU A 8 32.60 11.65 -17.17
N ILE A 9 31.68 12.50 -17.57
CA ILE A 9 30.55 12.85 -16.74
C ILE A 9 29.70 11.57 -16.65
N SER A 10 30.01 10.75 -15.67
CA SER A 10 29.07 9.72 -15.20
C SER A 10 27.85 10.47 -14.68
N ALA A 11 26.92 10.73 -15.58
CA ALA A 11 25.56 11.12 -15.18
C ALA A 11 24.96 9.90 -14.45
N CYS A 12 25.26 9.78 -13.15
CA CYS A 12 24.39 9.07 -12.26
C CYS A 12 23.04 9.78 -12.35
N SER A 13 22.20 9.36 -13.27
CA SER A 13 20.77 9.61 -13.15
C SER A 13 20.34 8.84 -11.90
N SER A 14 20.36 9.50 -10.76
CA SER A 14 19.78 8.99 -9.55
C SER A 14 18.29 8.81 -9.86
N LYS A 15 17.90 7.58 -10.26
CA LYS A 15 16.48 7.24 -10.35
C LYS A 15 15.87 7.62 -9.01
N LYS A 16 14.84 8.47 -9.03
CA LYS A 16 14.11 8.81 -7.81
C LYS A 16 13.79 7.50 -7.07
N PRO A 17 13.97 7.45 -5.75
CA PRO A 17 13.65 6.25 -5.00
C PRO A 17 12.22 5.80 -5.31
N GLU A 18 12.06 4.53 -5.56
CA GLU A 18 10.72 3.96 -5.75
C GLU A 18 9.99 3.99 -4.41
N TYR A 19 8.78 4.53 -4.36
CA TYR A 19 8.02 4.69 -3.11
C TYR A 19 7.73 3.35 -2.40
N THR A 20 7.71 2.24 -3.14
CA THR A 20 7.57 0.89 -2.58
C THR A 20 8.83 0.38 -1.86
N ASN A 21 9.96 1.09 -1.98
CA ASN A 21 11.18 0.72 -1.25
C ASN A 21 11.00 0.77 0.27
N VAL A 22 10.06 1.56 0.78
CA VAL A 22 9.79 1.63 2.23
C VAL A 22 9.07 0.39 2.78
N ILE A 23 8.59 -0.51 1.93
CA ILE A 23 7.97 -1.76 2.34
C ILE A 23 9.09 -2.77 2.63
N PRO A 24 9.21 -3.28 3.88
CA PRO A 24 10.27 -4.23 4.23
C PRO A 24 10.20 -5.54 3.44
N SER A 25 11.35 -6.15 3.19
CA SER A 25 11.43 -7.44 2.48
C SER A 25 10.77 -8.59 3.24
N ASP A 26 10.67 -8.47 4.57
CA ASP A 26 10.01 -9.43 5.45
C ASP A 26 8.50 -9.15 5.66
N ALA A 27 7.91 -8.24 4.86
CA ALA A 27 6.49 -7.96 4.95
C ALA A 27 5.67 -9.26 4.81
N SER A 28 4.87 -9.51 5.83
CA SER A 28 4.04 -10.72 5.94
C SER A 28 2.70 -10.57 5.21
N GLN A 29 2.27 -9.35 5.03
CA GLN A 29 1.07 -8.98 4.30
C GLN A 29 1.32 -7.69 3.53
N VAL A 30 0.94 -7.69 2.25
CA VAL A 30 0.93 -6.49 1.39
C VAL A 30 -0.36 -6.49 0.59
N ILE A 31 -1.10 -5.39 0.66
CA ILE A 31 -2.32 -5.16 -0.10
C ILE A 31 -2.08 -3.95 -0.99
N ALA A 32 -2.26 -4.11 -2.30
CA ALA A 32 -2.20 -3.04 -3.29
C ALA A 32 -3.62 -2.67 -3.70
N VAL A 33 -3.99 -1.41 -3.57
CA VAL A 33 -5.31 -0.87 -3.93
C VAL A 33 -5.15 0.06 -5.12
N ASN A 34 -5.81 -0.25 -6.23
CA ASN A 34 -5.84 0.58 -7.43
C ASN A 34 -7.01 1.55 -7.35
N LEU A 35 -6.77 2.74 -6.78
CA LEU A 35 -7.81 3.74 -6.57
C LEU A 35 -8.46 4.19 -7.88
N LYS A 36 -7.68 4.35 -8.95
CA LYS A 36 -8.20 4.77 -10.25
C LYS A 36 -9.16 3.72 -10.81
N SER A 37 -8.79 2.45 -10.80
CA SER A 37 -9.66 1.37 -11.26
C SER A 37 -10.97 1.31 -10.46
N LEU A 38 -10.88 1.40 -9.13
CA LEU A 38 -12.04 1.43 -8.26
C LEU A 38 -12.95 2.63 -8.55
N ALA A 39 -12.38 3.82 -8.72
CA ALA A 39 -13.13 5.04 -9.02
C ALA A 39 -13.82 4.96 -10.41
N ASP A 40 -13.11 4.45 -11.41
CA ASP A 40 -13.66 4.27 -12.78
C ASP A 40 -14.85 3.28 -12.77
N LYS A 41 -14.76 2.21 -11.96
CA LYS A 41 -15.79 1.17 -11.82
C LYS A 41 -16.92 1.55 -10.88
N ALA A 42 -16.66 2.37 -9.86
CA ALA A 42 -17.70 2.88 -8.95
C ALA A 42 -18.74 3.78 -9.64
N GLY A 43 -18.53 4.07 -10.92
CA GLY A 43 -19.52 4.83 -11.68
C GLY A 43 -19.66 6.27 -11.21
N THR A 44 -18.53 7.02 -11.09
CA THR A 44 -18.56 8.44 -10.69
C THR A 44 -19.48 9.31 -11.54
N LYS A 45 -19.96 8.78 -12.66
CA LYS A 45 -20.95 9.40 -13.55
C LYS A 45 -22.40 9.05 -13.19
N ASP A 46 -22.62 8.02 -12.37
CA ASP A 46 -23.95 7.57 -11.99
C ASP A 46 -24.62 8.54 -11.02
N LYS A 47 -25.94 8.64 -11.08
CA LYS A 47 -26.74 9.59 -10.30
C LYS A 47 -26.53 9.38 -8.80
N GLU A 48 -26.57 8.14 -8.33
CA GLU A 48 -26.42 7.79 -6.91
C GLU A 48 -25.06 8.19 -6.34
N THR A 49 -23.97 7.95 -7.09
CA THR A 49 -22.61 8.35 -6.69
C THR A 49 -22.48 9.88 -6.65
N LYS A 50 -23.08 10.59 -7.62
CA LYS A 50 -23.09 12.06 -7.59
C LYS A 50 -23.87 12.62 -6.41
N GLU A 51 -25.03 12.04 -6.09
CA GLU A 51 -25.82 12.43 -4.92
C GLU A 51 -25.07 12.16 -3.61
N ALA A 52 -24.37 11.03 -3.50
CA ALA A 52 -23.52 10.73 -2.34
C ALA A 52 -22.36 11.71 -2.17
N LEU A 53 -21.66 12.01 -3.26
CA LEU A 53 -20.59 13.01 -3.28
C LEU A 53 -21.13 14.41 -2.95
N GLN A 54 -22.32 14.78 -3.45
CA GLN A 54 -22.93 16.06 -3.13
C GLN A 54 -23.26 16.15 -1.64
N LYS A 55 -23.86 15.12 -1.05
CA LYS A 55 -24.16 15.07 0.40
C LYS A 55 -22.89 15.20 1.24
N LEU A 56 -21.80 14.50 0.85
CA LEU A 56 -20.51 14.62 1.51
C LEU A 56 -19.97 16.06 1.40
N THR A 57 -20.03 16.64 0.20
CA THR A 57 -19.59 18.00 -0.08
C THR A 57 -20.39 19.03 0.76
N ASP A 58 -21.71 18.87 0.84
CA ASP A 58 -22.58 19.76 1.62
C ASP A 58 -22.31 19.64 3.14
N ALA A 59 -22.06 18.43 3.65
CA ALA A 59 -21.67 18.21 5.04
C ALA A 59 -20.32 18.89 5.36
N LEU A 60 -19.30 18.69 4.53
CA LEU A 60 -17.99 19.35 4.70
C LEU A 60 -18.10 20.87 4.66
N LYS A 61 -18.96 21.41 3.78
CA LYS A 61 -19.19 22.86 3.66
C LYS A 61 -19.82 23.46 4.91
N SER A 62 -20.66 22.71 5.62
CA SER A 62 -21.31 23.21 6.86
C SER A 62 -20.34 23.29 8.04
N ASP A 63 -19.33 22.43 8.05
CA ASP A 63 -18.45 22.22 9.20
C ASP A 63 -17.09 22.94 9.08
N MET A 64 -16.79 23.52 7.92
CA MET A 64 -15.47 24.10 7.61
C MET A 64 -15.58 25.56 7.18
N ASN A 65 -14.48 26.31 7.36
CA ASN A 65 -14.40 27.65 6.77
C ASN A 65 -14.36 27.61 5.23
N ALA A 66 -14.78 28.69 4.57
CA ALA A 66 -14.96 28.73 3.12
C ALA A 66 -13.66 28.47 2.33
N ALA A 67 -12.51 28.93 2.82
CA ALA A 67 -11.22 28.76 2.12
C ALA A 67 -10.75 27.31 2.20
N THR A 68 -10.86 26.67 3.37
CA THR A 68 -10.56 25.25 3.58
C THR A 68 -11.48 24.38 2.72
N PHE A 69 -12.79 24.67 2.75
CA PHE A 69 -13.77 23.95 1.94
C PHE A 69 -13.42 24.00 0.46
N GLN A 70 -13.06 25.18 -0.09
CA GLN A 70 -12.70 25.33 -1.49
C GLN A 70 -11.51 24.46 -1.91
N GLN A 71 -10.51 24.32 -1.04
CA GLN A 71 -9.33 23.49 -1.32
C GLN A 71 -9.67 22.00 -1.25
N LEU A 72 -10.42 21.56 -0.24
CA LEU A 72 -10.89 20.17 -0.15
C LEU A 72 -11.84 19.82 -1.29
N GLU A 73 -12.74 20.72 -1.67
CA GLU A 73 -13.62 20.52 -2.82
C GLU A 73 -12.82 20.35 -4.12
N ALA A 74 -11.73 21.09 -4.29
CA ALA A 74 -10.85 20.94 -5.44
C ALA A 74 -10.19 19.56 -5.50
N VAL A 75 -9.79 19.01 -4.34
CA VAL A 75 -9.24 17.62 -4.25
C VAL A 75 -10.33 16.58 -4.46
N LEU A 76 -11.54 16.79 -3.95
CA LEU A 76 -12.68 15.88 -4.19
C LEU A 76 -13.08 15.80 -5.67
N LYS A 77 -13.02 16.94 -6.37
CA LYS A 77 -13.30 17.03 -7.82
C LYS A 77 -12.15 16.46 -8.66
N ASP A 78 -10.93 16.64 -8.21
CA ASP A 78 -9.70 16.22 -8.89
C ASP A 78 -8.69 15.69 -7.85
N PRO A 79 -8.73 14.38 -7.53
CA PRO A 79 -7.86 13.79 -6.52
C PRO A 79 -6.35 13.95 -6.79
N ALA A 80 -5.94 14.22 -8.04
CA ALA A 80 -4.54 14.50 -8.35
C ALA A 80 -4.03 15.78 -7.64
N LYS A 81 -4.92 16.71 -7.28
CA LYS A 81 -4.61 17.92 -6.49
C LYS A 81 -4.27 17.64 -5.03
N SER A 82 -4.40 16.42 -4.58
CA SER A 82 -3.91 16.00 -3.25
C SER A 82 -2.39 15.94 -3.17
N GLY A 83 -1.69 16.00 -4.30
CA GLY A 83 -0.26 15.74 -4.38
C GLY A 83 0.12 14.26 -4.42
N VAL A 84 -0.85 13.36 -4.28
CA VAL A 84 -0.66 11.90 -4.38
C VAL A 84 -0.89 11.44 -5.82
N ASP A 85 -0.06 10.51 -6.31
CA ASP A 85 -0.24 9.89 -7.62
C ASP A 85 -1.39 8.88 -7.58
N VAL A 86 -2.58 9.31 -7.96
CA VAL A 86 -3.80 8.47 -7.97
C VAL A 86 -3.77 7.35 -9.02
N ASN A 87 -2.82 7.37 -9.96
CA ASN A 87 -2.63 6.31 -10.95
C ASN A 87 -1.70 5.21 -10.42
N ALA A 88 -0.94 5.49 -9.36
CA ALA A 88 -0.12 4.49 -8.69
C ALA A 88 -0.93 3.78 -7.59
N PRO A 89 -0.76 2.46 -7.39
CA PRO A 89 -1.41 1.76 -6.29
C PRO A 89 -1.03 2.33 -4.93
N ILE A 90 -1.99 2.37 -4.01
CA ILE A 90 -1.71 2.55 -2.59
C ILE A 90 -1.45 1.18 -1.99
N TYR A 91 -0.37 1.06 -1.21
CA TYR A 91 -0.04 -0.18 -0.52
C TYR A 91 -0.36 -0.07 0.97
N VAL A 92 -0.90 -1.15 1.53
CA VAL A 92 -1.01 -1.35 2.99
C VAL A 92 -0.21 -2.57 3.34
N PHE A 93 0.69 -2.46 4.30
CA PHE A 93 1.53 -3.58 4.71
C PHE A 93 1.62 -3.77 6.23
N ASN A 94 1.96 -4.99 6.61
CA ASN A 94 2.43 -5.38 7.93
C ASN A 94 3.72 -6.17 7.79
N ALA A 95 4.72 -5.86 8.61
CA ALA A 95 6.03 -6.52 8.59
C ALA A 95 6.51 -6.82 10.01
N PRO A 96 7.14 -7.97 10.28
CA PRO A 96 7.73 -8.27 11.59
C PRO A 96 8.78 -7.26 12.02
N SER A 97 9.61 -6.76 11.08
CA SER A 97 10.64 -5.76 11.35
C SER A 97 10.08 -4.36 11.67
N PHE A 98 8.83 -4.09 11.27
CA PHE A 98 8.12 -2.85 11.57
C PHE A 98 6.65 -3.18 11.87
N PRO A 99 6.31 -3.56 13.12
CA PRO A 99 5.03 -4.16 13.48
C PRO A 99 3.88 -3.14 13.61
N TYR A 100 3.80 -2.22 12.67
CA TYR A 100 2.75 -1.22 12.57
C TYR A 100 2.08 -1.31 11.20
N THR A 101 0.75 -1.33 11.19
CA THR A 101 0.02 -1.26 9.92
C THR A 101 0.33 0.07 9.25
N THR A 102 0.94 -0.02 8.09
CA THR A 102 1.43 1.15 7.36
C THR A 102 0.80 1.21 5.98
N MET A 103 0.24 2.36 5.64
CA MET A 103 -0.19 2.70 4.29
C MET A 103 0.91 3.49 3.60
N VAL A 104 1.13 3.22 2.31
CA VAL A 104 2.13 3.90 1.48
C VAL A 104 1.50 4.36 0.18
N ALA A 105 1.72 5.61 -0.18
CA ALA A 105 1.32 6.20 -1.44
C ALA A 105 2.49 6.92 -2.12
N LYS A 106 2.45 6.99 -3.44
CA LYS A 106 3.42 7.74 -4.23
C LYS A 106 3.07 9.22 -4.21
N VAL A 107 4.03 10.08 -3.89
CA VAL A 107 3.90 11.53 -4.04
C VAL A 107 4.20 11.91 -5.48
N GLN A 108 3.29 12.64 -6.10
CA GLN A 108 3.42 13.20 -7.44
C GLN A 108 3.87 14.67 -7.38
N SER A 109 3.29 15.42 -6.45
CA SER A 109 3.56 16.85 -6.23
C SER A 109 3.68 17.10 -4.73
N GLU A 110 4.88 17.37 -4.25
CA GLU A 110 5.12 17.74 -2.85
C GLU A 110 4.43 19.06 -2.49
N ASP A 111 4.47 20.04 -3.40
CA ASP A 111 3.85 21.35 -3.20
C ASP A 111 2.33 21.24 -2.99
N ASP A 112 1.66 20.38 -3.75
CA ASP A 112 0.21 20.18 -3.60
C ASP A 112 -0.12 19.39 -2.34
N LEU A 113 0.72 18.39 -1.98
CA LEU A 113 0.61 17.68 -0.72
C LEU A 113 0.74 18.65 0.46
N LEU A 114 1.76 19.52 0.46
CA LEU A 114 1.96 20.51 1.52
C LEU A 114 0.78 21.47 1.63
N LYS A 115 0.22 21.95 0.52
CA LYS A 115 -0.99 22.79 0.54
C LYS A 115 -2.19 22.05 1.18
N LEU A 116 -2.38 20.78 0.86
CA LEU A 116 -3.44 19.98 1.48
C LEU A 116 -3.19 19.80 2.98
N LEU A 117 -1.95 19.53 3.38
CA LEU A 117 -1.59 19.38 4.79
C LEU A 117 -1.77 20.68 5.57
N GLU A 118 -1.42 21.84 5.00
CA GLU A 118 -1.66 23.15 5.60
C GLU A 118 -3.15 23.38 5.91
N VAL A 119 -4.03 22.96 4.98
CA VAL A 119 -5.48 23.06 5.18
C VAL A 119 -5.95 22.15 6.31
N THR A 120 -5.50 20.90 6.31
CA THR A 120 -5.87 19.93 7.35
C THR A 120 -5.29 20.29 8.72
N GLU A 121 -4.14 20.97 8.77
CA GLU A 121 -3.57 21.54 9.99
C GLU A 121 -4.43 22.68 10.55
N LYS A 122 -4.87 23.62 9.69
CA LYS A 122 -5.76 24.73 10.09
C LYS A 122 -7.08 24.25 10.69
N GLU A 123 -7.61 23.13 10.19
CA GLU A 123 -8.80 22.45 10.72
C GLU A 123 -8.48 21.52 11.91
N GLN A 124 -7.26 21.50 12.40
CA GLN A 124 -6.81 20.66 13.52
C GLN A 124 -7.02 19.15 13.31
N ILE A 125 -7.13 18.71 12.05
CA ILE A 125 -7.20 17.29 11.68
C ILE A 125 -5.85 16.62 11.89
N ILE A 126 -4.77 17.36 11.55
CA ILE A 126 -3.39 16.96 11.81
C ILE A 126 -2.70 17.97 12.74
N SER A 127 -1.60 17.53 13.37
CA SER A 127 -0.70 18.43 14.07
C SER A 127 0.08 19.31 13.08
N HIS A 128 0.79 20.30 13.60
CA HIS A 128 1.79 21.03 12.81
C HIS A 128 2.75 20.06 12.11
N VAL A 129 3.04 20.34 10.82
CA VAL A 129 4.02 19.58 10.04
C VAL A 129 5.41 19.93 10.55
N ALA A 130 6.10 18.96 11.10
CA ALA A 130 7.47 19.09 11.60
C ALA A 130 8.45 18.37 10.67
N GLU A 131 9.70 18.81 10.69
CA GLU A 131 10.79 18.18 9.95
C GLU A 131 11.61 17.28 10.88
N ALA A 132 12.07 16.16 10.33
CA ALA A 132 13.02 15.25 10.92
C ALA A 132 14.15 14.95 9.93
N ASP A 133 15.11 14.11 10.32
CA ASP A 133 16.26 13.75 9.49
C ASP A 133 15.83 13.06 8.18
N GLY A 134 15.68 13.89 7.12
CA GLY A 134 15.37 13.43 5.77
C GLY A 134 13.89 13.19 5.46
N TYR A 135 12.95 13.58 6.32
CA TYR A 135 11.51 13.52 6.05
C TYR A 135 10.72 14.55 6.86
N SER A 136 9.50 14.83 6.43
CA SER A 136 8.54 15.64 7.19
C SER A 136 7.45 14.75 7.78
N PHE A 137 6.87 15.16 8.91
CA PHE A 137 5.82 14.38 9.55
C PHE A 137 4.77 15.24 10.26
N ALA A 138 3.57 14.67 10.42
CA ALA A 138 2.48 15.21 11.22
C ALA A 138 1.68 14.08 11.89
N GLN A 139 1.04 14.34 13.02
CA GLN A 139 0.19 13.38 13.70
C GLN A 139 -1.28 13.58 13.32
N ILE A 140 -1.99 12.48 13.09
CA ILE A 140 -3.45 12.47 12.90
C ILE A 140 -4.09 11.97 14.20
N ASN A 141 -4.85 12.85 14.88
CA ASN A 141 -5.67 12.50 16.05
C ASN A 141 -4.94 11.63 17.10
N LYS A 142 -3.61 11.75 17.23
CA LYS A 142 -2.76 10.96 18.14
C LYS A 142 -2.87 9.43 17.94
N ARG A 143 -3.27 8.98 16.76
CA ARG A 143 -3.47 7.56 16.40
C ARG A 143 -2.69 7.13 15.15
N ALA A 144 -2.33 8.09 14.31
CA ALA A 144 -1.50 7.81 13.15
C ALA A 144 -0.44 8.91 12.98
N LEU A 145 0.69 8.52 12.38
CA LEU A 145 1.75 9.42 11.96
C LEU A 145 1.76 9.44 10.44
N LEU A 146 1.61 10.62 9.86
CA LEU A 146 1.98 10.88 8.48
C LEU A 146 3.48 11.14 8.45
N ALA A 147 4.20 10.49 7.55
CA ALA A 147 5.61 10.77 7.27
C ALA A 147 5.78 10.82 5.75
N PHE A 148 6.45 11.84 5.23
CA PHE A 148 6.57 11.98 3.79
C PHE A 148 7.91 12.56 3.35
N THR A 149 8.22 12.28 2.11
CA THR A 149 9.34 12.79 1.32
C THR A 149 8.80 13.29 -0.01
N PRO A 150 9.59 13.94 -0.88
CA PRO A 150 9.14 14.33 -2.22
C PRO A 150 8.63 13.19 -3.12
N THR A 151 8.82 11.93 -2.74
CA THR A 151 8.42 10.76 -3.55
C THR A 151 7.47 9.80 -2.85
N THR A 152 7.38 9.86 -1.53
CA THR A 152 6.72 8.83 -0.72
C THR A 152 5.92 9.46 0.40
N LEU A 153 4.67 9.05 0.55
CA LEU A 153 3.82 9.36 1.71
C LEU A 153 3.53 8.06 2.45
N MET A 154 3.77 8.04 3.75
CA MET A 154 3.42 6.94 4.64
C MET A 154 2.41 7.41 5.69
N MET A 155 1.45 6.56 6.02
CA MET A 155 0.59 6.72 7.18
C MET A 155 0.75 5.49 8.07
N VAL A 156 1.31 5.68 9.24
CA VAL A 156 1.63 4.61 10.20
C VAL A 156 0.66 4.67 11.36
N ASN A 157 -0.15 3.62 11.55
CA ASN A 157 -1.06 3.53 12.68
C ASN A 157 -0.30 3.10 13.94
N TYR A 158 -0.59 3.75 15.07
CA TYR A 158 0.00 3.40 16.37
C TYR A 158 -1.03 3.58 17.51
N THR A 159 -0.75 2.97 18.66
CA THR A 159 -1.60 3.05 19.84
C THR A 159 -0.80 3.61 21.03
N GLY A 160 -1.16 4.82 21.48
CA GLY A 160 -0.52 5.46 22.62
C GLY A 160 0.85 6.09 22.34
N THR A 161 1.26 6.98 23.21
CA THR A 161 2.46 7.82 23.05
C THR A 161 3.77 7.03 23.04
N SER A 162 3.84 5.92 23.75
CA SER A 162 5.03 5.06 23.79
C SER A 162 5.35 4.41 22.44
N GLN A 163 4.34 4.16 21.60
CA GLN A 163 4.54 3.64 20.25
C GLN A 163 4.94 4.72 19.25
N LEU A 164 4.50 5.96 19.47
CA LEU A 164 4.84 7.07 18.58
C LEU A 164 6.35 7.27 18.43
N GLU A 165 7.09 7.25 19.54
CA GLU A 165 8.54 7.42 19.48
C GLU A 165 9.22 6.25 18.77
N LYS A 166 8.77 5.01 19.00
CA LYS A 166 9.26 3.83 18.27
C LYS A 166 8.96 3.89 16.78
N VAL A 167 7.77 4.41 16.40
CA VAL A 167 7.43 4.63 14.98
C VAL A 167 8.39 5.64 14.36
N LYS A 168 8.63 6.78 15.03
CA LYS A 168 9.57 7.81 14.53
C LYS A 168 10.99 7.27 14.41
N GLU A 169 11.45 6.46 15.35
CA GLU A 169 12.77 5.81 15.31
C GLU A 169 12.90 4.84 14.13
N GLY A 170 11.82 4.15 13.75
CA GLY A 170 11.83 3.17 12.67
C GLY A 170 11.74 3.77 11.26
N ILE A 171 11.10 4.93 11.08
CA ILE A 171 10.87 5.54 9.76
C ILE A 171 12.16 5.79 8.96
N PRO A 172 13.25 6.34 9.53
CA PRO A 172 14.48 6.56 8.77
C PRO A 172 15.07 5.28 8.18
N ALA A 173 14.93 4.14 8.88
CA ALA A 173 15.39 2.85 8.38
C ALA A 173 14.58 2.40 7.15
N LEU A 174 13.27 2.60 7.15
CA LEU A 174 12.41 2.30 6.00
C LEU A 174 12.73 3.20 4.81
N LEU A 175 12.91 4.50 5.03
CA LEU A 175 13.21 5.47 3.98
C LEU A 175 14.60 5.27 3.33
N LYS A 176 15.53 4.65 4.05
CA LYS A 176 16.88 4.32 3.55
C LYS A 176 16.92 3.00 2.78
N GLN A 177 15.82 2.23 2.72
CA GLN A 177 15.79 0.99 1.97
C GLN A 177 15.93 1.24 0.46
N THR A 178 16.59 0.30 -0.21
CA THR A 178 16.74 0.27 -1.67
C THR A 178 15.93 -0.88 -2.25
N GLY A 179 15.88 -1.00 -3.58
CA GLY A 179 15.20 -2.11 -4.22
C GLY A 179 15.73 -3.49 -3.81
N GLU A 180 16.99 -3.59 -3.40
CA GLU A 180 17.62 -4.86 -3.03
C GLU A 180 17.25 -5.35 -1.63
N ASN A 181 17.07 -4.44 -0.67
CA ASN A 181 16.77 -4.77 0.72
C ASN A 181 15.32 -4.47 1.13
N SER A 182 14.46 -4.16 0.17
CA SER A 182 13.02 -3.96 0.33
C SER A 182 12.21 -5.09 -0.28
N ILE A 183 10.88 -4.96 -0.22
CA ILE A 183 9.94 -5.87 -0.86
C ILE A 183 10.16 -5.99 -2.37
N ASN A 184 10.79 -5.00 -3.01
CA ASN A 184 11.07 -5.00 -4.44
C ASN A 184 12.09 -6.08 -4.86
N SER A 185 12.85 -6.65 -3.94
CA SER A 185 13.68 -7.84 -4.18
C SER A 185 12.83 -9.13 -4.28
N ASN A 186 11.60 -9.14 -3.71
CA ASN A 186 10.75 -10.32 -3.60
C ASN A 186 10.04 -10.65 -4.91
N THR A 187 10.24 -11.87 -5.43
CA THR A 187 9.68 -12.33 -6.70
C THR A 187 8.15 -12.46 -6.65
N ALA A 188 7.60 -12.88 -5.49
CA ALA A 188 6.15 -12.96 -5.29
C ALA A 188 5.50 -11.56 -5.35
N PHE A 189 6.16 -10.54 -4.78
CA PHE A 189 5.70 -9.15 -4.88
C PHE A 189 5.68 -8.65 -6.33
N LYS A 190 6.76 -8.92 -7.08
CA LYS A 190 6.81 -8.59 -8.52
C LYS A 190 5.72 -9.30 -9.33
N LYS A 191 5.33 -10.53 -8.92
CA LYS A 191 4.23 -11.25 -9.55
C LYS A 191 2.89 -10.63 -9.17
N MET A 192 2.68 -10.27 -7.90
CA MET A 192 1.48 -9.56 -7.43
C MET A 192 1.28 -8.23 -8.19
N GLN A 193 2.34 -7.46 -8.40
CA GLN A 193 2.28 -6.19 -9.14
C GLN A 193 1.83 -6.32 -10.59
N LYS A 194 1.91 -7.52 -11.18
CA LYS A 194 1.47 -7.81 -12.55
C LYS A 194 0.02 -8.30 -12.64
N GLN A 195 -0.66 -8.47 -11.50
CA GLN A 195 -2.07 -8.87 -11.49
C GLN A 195 -2.96 -7.66 -11.82
N ASP A 196 -4.05 -7.91 -12.56
CA ASP A 196 -4.98 -6.89 -13.08
C ASP A 196 -6.15 -6.58 -12.13
N GLY A 197 -6.10 -7.03 -10.87
CA GLY A 197 -7.15 -6.79 -9.89
C GLY A 197 -7.24 -5.33 -9.45
N ASP A 198 -8.43 -4.93 -9.01
CA ASP A 198 -8.64 -3.64 -8.36
C ASP A 198 -7.95 -3.59 -6.99
N ILE A 199 -7.88 -4.76 -6.34
CA ILE A 199 -7.13 -4.98 -5.11
C ILE A 199 -6.30 -6.25 -5.30
N ASN A 200 -4.98 -6.15 -5.16
CA ASN A 200 -4.07 -7.28 -5.21
C ASN A 200 -3.42 -7.50 -3.84
N MET A 201 -3.18 -8.75 -3.49
CA MET A 201 -2.72 -9.14 -2.16
C MET A 201 -1.56 -10.13 -2.24
N LEU A 202 -0.58 -9.94 -1.35
CA LEU A 202 0.47 -10.91 -1.03
C LEU A 202 0.39 -11.19 0.46
N ILE A 203 0.24 -12.47 0.83
CA ILE A 203 0.11 -12.89 2.22
C ILE A 203 1.06 -14.06 2.46
N SER A 204 1.79 -14.02 3.57
CA SER A 204 2.59 -15.15 4.08
C SER A 204 1.74 -15.96 5.05
N PRO A 205 1.28 -17.19 4.69
CA PRO A 205 0.40 -18.00 5.56
C PRO A 205 1.05 -18.34 6.90
N SER A 206 2.37 -18.48 6.96
CA SER A 206 3.11 -18.74 8.21
C SER A 206 2.83 -17.68 9.29
N SER A 207 2.63 -16.42 8.91
CA SER A 207 2.29 -15.36 9.86
C SER A 207 0.84 -15.42 10.35
N LEU A 208 -0.08 -15.93 9.54
CA LEU A 208 -1.48 -16.15 9.92
C LEU A 208 -1.64 -17.41 10.76
N LEU A 209 -0.96 -18.50 10.39
CA LEU A 209 -1.06 -19.77 11.07
C LEU A 209 -0.47 -19.74 12.47
N SER A 210 0.59 -18.96 12.69
CA SER A 210 1.15 -18.77 14.03
C SER A 210 0.20 -18.07 14.99
N ALA A 211 -0.76 -17.28 14.47
CA ALA A 211 -1.71 -16.52 15.27
C ALA A 211 -3.04 -17.25 15.52
N TYR A 212 -3.49 -18.16 14.63
CA TYR A 212 -4.88 -18.64 14.64
C TYR A 212 -5.08 -20.14 14.38
N ALA A 213 -4.08 -20.92 13.96
CA ALA A 213 -4.34 -22.30 13.58
C ALA A 213 -3.14 -23.24 13.80
N ASN A 214 -3.47 -24.45 14.27
CA ASN A 214 -2.55 -25.57 14.21
C ASN A 214 -2.49 -26.08 12.75
N PRO A 215 -1.31 -26.13 12.10
CA PRO A 215 -1.16 -26.61 10.72
C PRO A 215 -1.79 -27.99 10.45
N LEU A 216 -1.89 -28.85 11.48
CA LEU A 216 -2.54 -30.15 11.41
C LEU A 216 -4.02 -30.10 11.02
N ASN A 217 -4.73 -29.02 11.36
CA ASN A 217 -6.14 -28.88 11.02
C ASN A 217 -6.38 -28.74 9.51
N TYR A 218 -5.33 -28.50 8.74
CA TYR A 218 -5.37 -28.34 7.29
C TYR A 218 -4.73 -29.52 6.54
N GLY A 219 -4.41 -30.62 7.22
CA GLY A 219 -3.77 -31.77 6.59
C GLY A 219 -2.34 -31.55 6.13
N ILE A 220 -1.69 -30.49 6.63
CA ILE A 220 -0.29 -30.16 6.32
C ILE A 220 0.61 -30.95 7.27
N SER A 221 1.53 -31.75 6.72
CA SER A 221 2.50 -32.50 7.52
C SER A 221 3.39 -31.57 8.34
N HIS A 222 3.71 -31.92 9.58
CA HIS A 222 4.59 -31.16 10.46
C HIS A 222 5.99 -30.86 9.92
N ASN A 223 6.43 -31.58 8.89
CA ASN A 223 7.78 -31.45 8.33
C ASN A 223 7.88 -30.43 7.20
N ILE A 224 6.79 -29.71 6.86
CA ILE A 224 6.79 -28.75 5.76
C ILE A 224 7.00 -27.35 6.33
N ASP A 225 8.12 -26.72 5.97
CA ASP A 225 8.36 -25.31 6.27
C ASP A 225 7.56 -24.42 5.30
N LEU A 226 6.54 -23.75 5.84
CA LEU A 226 5.66 -22.86 5.09
C LEU A 226 6.20 -21.43 4.96
N LYS A 227 7.42 -21.15 5.44
CA LYS A 227 7.98 -19.79 5.37
C LYS A 227 8.09 -19.26 3.94
N ASP A 228 8.42 -20.17 3.00
CA ASP A 228 8.57 -19.84 1.58
C ASP A 228 7.24 -19.82 0.81
N LEU A 229 6.15 -20.25 1.45
CA LEU A 229 4.83 -20.19 0.85
C LEU A 229 4.30 -18.76 0.92
N LYS A 230 3.81 -18.28 -0.22
CA LYS A 230 3.05 -17.03 -0.35
C LYS A 230 1.70 -17.33 -0.98
N MET A 231 0.70 -16.57 -0.59
CA MET A 231 -0.59 -16.53 -1.27
C MET A 231 -0.71 -15.20 -2.01
N LEU A 232 -1.02 -15.27 -3.29
CA LEU A 232 -1.31 -14.12 -4.11
C LEU A 232 -2.80 -14.09 -4.39
N GLY A 233 -3.44 -12.97 -4.07
CA GLY A 233 -4.86 -12.75 -4.29
C GLY A 233 -5.07 -11.58 -5.26
N SER A 234 -6.10 -11.68 -6.08
CA SER A 234 -6.55 -10.61 -6.98
C SER A 234 -8.06 -10.50 -6.89
N LEU A 235 -8.56 -9.36 -6.44
CA LEU A 235 -9.99 -9.06 -6.33
C LEU A 235 -10.36 -8.03 -7.39
N SER A 236 -11.36 -8.35 -8.20
CA SER A 236 -11.88 -7.49 -9.26
C SER A 236 -13.37 -7.25 -9.09
N PHE A 237 -13.78 -6.00 -9.25
CA PHE A 237 -15.18 -5.58 -9.24
C PHE A 237 -15.62 -5.31 -10.67
N GLU A 238 -16.55 -6.13 -11.19
CA GLU A 238 -17.12 -5.98 -12.51
C GLU A 238 -18.62 -5.74 -12.39
N LYS A 239 -19.27 -5.27 -13.47
CA LYS A 239 -20.71 -5.02 -13.46
C LYS A 239 -21.47 -6.30 -13.11
N GLY A 240 -22.07 -6.34 -11.91
CA GLY A 240 -22.85 -7.49 -11.43
C GLY A 240 -22.01 -8.71 -11.01
N LYS A 241 -20.68 -8.58 -10.89
CA LYS A 241 -19.77 -9.68 -10.52
C LYS A 241 -18.63 -9.18 -9.63
N ILE A 242 -18.34 -9.93 -8.59
CA ILE A 242 -17.10 -9.81 -7.81
C ILE A 242 -16.29 -11.08 -8.07
N GLU A 243 -15.06 -10.94 -8.54
CA GLU A 243 -14.18 -12.06 -8.82
C GLU A 243 -12.97 -12.01 -7.88
N LEU A 244 -12.77 -13.10 -7.13
CA LEU A 244 -11.58 -13.31 -6.31
C LEU A 244 -10.78 -14.47 -6.91
N LYS A 245 -9.54 -14.21 -7.31
CA LYS A 245 -8.57 -15.23 -7.72
C LYS A 245 -7.52 -15.34 -6.61
N VAL A 246 -7.22 -16.57 -6.20
CA VAL A 246 -6.17 -16.84 -5.22
C VAL A 246 -5.27 -17.94 -5.77
N GLU A 247 -3.96 -17.70 -5.72
CA GLU A 247 -2.96 -18.68 -6.11
C GLU A 247 -1.88 -18.83 -5.03
N SER A 248 -1.38 -20.04 -4.86
CA SER A 248 -0.20 -20.32 -4.04
C SER A 248 1.07 -20.06 -4.86
N TYR A 249 2.04 -19.41 -4.26
CA TYR A 249 3.34 -19.13 -4.86
C TYR A 249 4.46 -19.57 -3.91
N THR A 250 5.44 -20.28 -4.44
CA THR A 250 6.66 -20.63 -3.73
C THR A 250 7.81 -20.84 -4.72
N GLU A 251 9.02 -20.55 -4.32
CA GLU A 251 10.24 -20.91 -5.05
C GLU A 251 10.82 -22.25 -4.59
N ASN A 252 10.35 -22.75 -3.47
CA ASN A 252 10.75 -24.05 -2.92
C ASN A 252 10.26 -25.20 -3.80
N THR A 253 11.18 -26.02 -4.32
CA THR A 253 10.88 -27.10 -5.26
C THR A 253 10.07 -28.24 -4.63
N GLU A 254 10.26 -28.51 -3.34
CA GLU A 254 9.51 -29.55 -2.62
C GLU A 254 8.05 -29.15 -2.44
N LEU A 255 7.80 -27.89 -2.05
CA LEU A 255 6.45 -27.34 -1.95
C LEU A 255 5.74 -27.31 -3.31
N LYS A 256 6.44 -26.93 -4.39
CA LYS A 256 5.89 -26.99 -5.75
C LYS A 256 5.42 -28.40 -6.10
N ALA A 257 6.26 -29.40 -5.87
CA ALA A 257 5.93 -30.79 -6.16
C ALA A 257 4.73 -31.31 -5.34
N LEU A 258 4.59 -30.83 -4.09
CA LEU A 258 3.43 -31.17 -3.25
C LEU A 258 2.14 -30.58 -3.81
N PHE A 259 2.13 -29.29 -4.18
CA PHE A 259 0.96 -28.65 -4.76
C PHE A 259 0.57 -29.27 -6.12
N GLU A 260 1.51 -29.61 -6.98
CA GLU A 260 1.23 -30.27 -8.24
C GLU A 260 0.57 -31.65 -8.04
N LYS A 261 0.95 -32.40 -7.00
CA LYS A 261 0.28 -33.64 -6.64
C LYS A 261 -1.13 -33.43 -6.11
N GLN A 262 -1.35 -32.38 -5.30
CA GLN A 262 -2.67 -32.05 -4.76
C GLN A 262 -3.65 -31.60 -5.86
N ILE A 263 -3.22 -30.74 -6.78
CA ILE A 263 -4.06 -30.28 -7.90
C ILE A 263 -4.55 -31.46 -8.75
N LYS A 264 -3.74 -32.48 -8.94
CA LYS A 264 -4.13 -33.69 -9.67
C LYS A 264 -5.13 -34.57 -8.91
N SER A 265 -5.29 -34.36 -7.62
CA SER A 265 -6.17 -35.17 -6.73
C SER A 265 -7.48 -34.46 -6.33
N THR A 266 -7.65 -33.17 -6.64
CA THR A 266 -8.85 -32.43 -6.29
C THR A 266 -9.92 -32.56 -7.37
N CYS A 267 -11.10 -33.09 -7.00
CA CYS A 267 -12.29 -32.98 -7.81
C CYS A 267 -12.74 -31.49 -7.88
N PRO A 268 -13.23 -31.00 -9.03
CA PRO A 268 -13.84 -29.68 -9.08
C PRO A 268 -15.05 -29.64 -8.13
N ILE A 269 -15.06 -28.69 -7.22
CA ILE A 269 -16.23 -28.40 -6.39
C ILE A 269 -17.21 -27.67 -7.32
N GLU A 270 -18.25 -28.37 -7.79
CA GLU A 270 -19.37 -27.72 -8.45
C GLU A 270 -20.08 -26.79 -7.45
N ASN A 271 -20.12 -25.51 -7.79
CA ASN A 271 -20.69 -24.48 -6.94
C ASN A 271 -22.23 -24.52 -7.03
N THR A 272 -22.86 -25.34 -6.16
CA THR A 272 -24.33 -25.49 -6.06
C THR A 272 -24.99 -24.40 -5.20
N PHE A 273 -24.27 -23.39 -4.75
CA PHE A 273 -24.77 -22.39 -3.79
C PHE A 273 -25.30 -21.10 -4.40
N LEU A 274 -25.40 -20.97 -5.73
CA LEU A 274 -26.03 -19.84 -6.40
C LEU A 274 -27.18 -20.32 -7.30
N LYS A 275 -28.30 -20.69 -6.69
CA LYS A 275 -29.60 -20.69 -7.32
C LYS A 275 -30.53 -19.79 -6.51
#